data_31eb92a43124b2e67938e3d287bd4c93
#
_entry.id   31eb92a43124b2e67938e3d287bd4c93
#
_cell.length_a   1.000
_cell.length_b   1.000
_cell.length_c   1.000
_cell.angle_alpha   90.00
_cell.angle_beta   90.00
_cell.angle_gamma   90.00
#
_symmetry.space_group_name_H-M   'P 1'
#
loop_
_entity.id
_entity.type
_entity.pdbx_description
1 polymer ?
#
loop_
_entity_poly.entity_id
_entity_poly.type
_entity_poly.pdbx_seq_one_letter_code
_entity_poly.pdbx_strand_id
1 'polypeptide(L)'
;MENKIKVFENKQVRTVWNAEEEEWYFSVVDVVSVLTDSANPRKYWSVLKTRLKAEGSEVTTNCSQLKMLAPDGKMRMRDAMKTRDILRLVQSIPSPKAEPFKMWLAQAGSERRDDKE
;
A
#
# COMPACT_ATOMS: atom_id res chain seq x y z
N MET A 1 4.54 -0.50 16.52
CA MET A 1 3.68 -0.19 15.37
C MET A 1 2.42 -1.02 15.44
N GLU A 2 1.31 -0.46 15.01
CA GLU A 2 0.03 -1.12 15.12
C GLU A 2 -0.46 -1.59 13.76
N ASN A 3 -0.77 -2.88 13.65
CA ASN A 3 -1.30 -3.47 12.41
C ASN A 3 -2.81 -3.35 12.39
N LYS A 4 -3.36 -3.00 11.22
CA LYS A 4 -4.79 -2.90 11.03
C LYS A 4 -5.13 -3.27 9.59
N ILE A 5 -6.27 -3.93 9.40
CA ILE A 5 -6.78 -4.25 8.07
C ILE A 5 -7.86 -3.23 7.72
N LYS A 6 -7.71 -2.59 6.56
CA LYS A 6 -8.73 -1.70 6.02
C LYS A 6 -9.31 -2.36 4.78
N VAL A 7 -10.53 -2.01 4.41
CA VAL A 7 -11.24 -2.70 3.32
C VAL A 7 -11.60 -1.72 2.21
N PHE A 8 -11.29 -2.11 0.98
CA PHE A 8 -11.70 -1.40 -0.23
C PHE A 8 -12.44 -2.37 -1.13
N GLU A 9 -13.72 -2.09 -1.41
CA GLU A 9 -14.57 -2.92 -2.28
C GLU A 9 -14.46 -4.42 -1.96
N ASN A 10 -14.62 -4.78 -0.70
CA ASN A 10 -14.57 -6.16 -0.19
C ASN A 10 -13.17 -6.80 -0.25
N LYS A 11 -12.14 -6.05 -0.59
CA LYS A 11 -10.77 -6.55 -0.56
C LYS A 11 -10.02 -5.94 0.62
N GLN A 12 -9.22 -6.77 1.28
CA GLN A 12 -8.47 -6.36 2.45
C GLN A 12 -7.14 -5.73 2.06
N VAL A 13 -6.84 -4.61 2.69
CA VAL A 13 -5.55 -3.93 2.54
C VAL A 13 -4.91 -3.87 3.93
N ARG A 14 -3.79 -4.54 4.10
CA ARG A 14 -3.07 -4.52 5.37
C ARG A 14 -2.38 -3.18 5.52
N THR A 15 -2.44 -2.64 6.73
CA THR A 15 -1.85 -1.34 7.03
C THR A 15 -1.12 -1.41 8.36
N VAL A 16 -0.17 -0.49 8.54
CA VAL A 16 0.57 -0.35 9.79
C VAL A 16 0.57 1.13 10.16
N TRP A 17 0.15 1.43 11.39
CA TRP A 17 0.21 2.79 11.92
C TRP A 17 1.56 3.03 12.57
N ASN A 18 2.25 4.07 12.13
CA ASN A 18 3.49 4.52 12.76
C ASN A 18 3.15 5.74 13.60
N ALA A 19 3.14 5.56 14.93
CA ALA A 19 2.73 6.60 15.86
C ALA A 19 3.74 7.77 15.92
N GLU A 20 5.02 7.48 15.70
CA GLU A 20 6.05 8.52 15.73
C GLU A 20 5.92 9.47 14.55
N GLU A 21 5.64 8.92 13.37
CA GLU A 21 5.46 9.71 12.16
C GLU A 21 4.04 10.18 11.97
N GLU A 22 3.10 9.59 12.70
CA GLU A 22 1.66 9.82 12.54
C GLU A 22 1.23 9.55 11.09
N GLU A 23 1.70 8.43 10.55
CA GLU A 23 1.45 8.03 9.18
C GLU A 23 1.01 6.57 9.10
N TRP A 24 0.11 6.30 8.16
CA TRP A 24 -0.24 4.94 7.79
C TRP A 24 0.70 4.47 6.69
N TYR A 25 1.14 3.21 6.82
CA TYR A 25 1.85 2.51 5.76
C TYR A 25 0.92 1.44 5.21
N PHE A 26 0.88 1.31 3.89
CA PHE A 26 -0.01 0.38 3.21
C PHE A 26 0.80 -0.71 2.52
N SER A 27 0.32 -1.95 2.59
CA SER A 27 0.94 -3.08 1.90
C SER A 27 0.88 -2.86 0.39
N VAL A 28 2.04 -2.80 -0.25
CA VAL A 28 2.12 -2.55 -1.69
C VAL A 28 1.47 -3.68 -2.48
N VAL A 29 1.71 -4.92 -2.07
CA VAL A 29 1.14 -6.09 -2.75
C VAL A 29 -0.38 -6.07 -2.68
N ASP A 30 -0.94 -5.66 -1.53
CA ASP A 30 -2.40 -5.59 -1.39
C ASP A 30 -2.98 -4.49 -2.28
N VAL A 31 -2.30 -3.35 -2.38
CA VAL A 31 -2.73 -2.26 -3.27
C VAL A 31 -2.72 -2.73 -4.72
N VAL A 32 -1.65 -3.42 -5.13
CA VAL A 32 -1.55 -3.98 -6.48
C VAL A 32 -2.68 -4.96 -6.73
N SER A 33 -2.98 -5.82 -5.76
CA SER A 33 -4.06 -6.80 -5.88
C SER A 33 -5.41 -6.12 -6.12
N VAL A 34 -5.68 -5.05 -5.36
CA VAL A 34 -6.93 -4.30 -5.48
C VAL A 34 -7.06 -3.65 -6.86
N LEU A 35 -5.97 -3.05 -7.35
CA LEU A 35 -6.00 -2.29 -8.60
C LEU A 35 -6.01 -3.17 -9.84
N THR A 36 -5.37 -4.33 -9.80
CA THR A 36 -5.16 -5.13 -11.00
C THR A 36 -5.99 -6.41 -11.07
N ASP A 37 -6.50 -6.88 -9.93
CA ASP A 37 -7.14 -8.19 -9.80
C ASP A 37 -6.22 -9.32 -10.29
N SER A 38 -4.92 -9.10 -10.23
CA SER A 38 -3.94 -10.08 -10.67
C SER A 38 -4.04 -11.37 -9.85
N ALA A 39 -3.90 -12.51 -10.51
CA ALA A 39 -3.85 -13.80 -9.84
C ALA A 39 -2.57 -13.94 -9.02
N ASN A 40 -1.52 -13.17 -9.37
CA ASN A 40 -0.26 -13.19 -8.63
C ASN A 40 0.24 -11.76 -8.42
N PRO A 41 -0.32 -11.04 -7.42
CA PRO A 41 0.05 -9.65 -7.20
C PRO A 41 1.51 -9.48 -6.74
N ARG A 42 2.09 -10.48 -6.09
CA ARG A 42 3.49 -10.41 -5.66
C ARG A 42 4.42 -10.37 -6.87
N LYS A 43 4.12 -11.20 -7.88
CA LYS A 43 4.89 -11.20 -9.12
C LYS A 43 4.70 -9.90 -9.88
N TYR A 44 3.47 -9.42 -9.94
CA TYR A 44 3.17 -8.15 -10.59
C TYR A 44 4.02 -7.03 -9.98
N TRP A 45 4.02 -6.95 -8.64
CA TRP A 45 4.80 -5.94 -7.94
C TRP A 45 6.31 -6.09 -8.19
N SER A 46 6.81 -7.33 -8.20
CA SER A 46 8.22 -7.58 -8.44
C SER A 46 8.67 -7.03 -9.80
N VAL A 47 7.88 -7.29 -10.84
CA VAL A 47 8.16 -6.81 -12.19
C VAL A 47 8.06 -5.29 -12.26
N LEU A 48 7.00 -4.72 -11.69
CA LEU A 48 6.80 -3.28 -11.68
C LEU A 48 7.91 -2.57 -10.91
N LYS A 49 8.30 -3.11 -9.77
CA LYS A 49 9.36 -2.54 -8.95
C LYS A 49 10.69 -2.47 -9.72
N THR A 50 11.02 -3.54 -10.43
CA THR A 50 12.24 -3.59 -11.25
C THR A 50 12.19 -2.51 -12.34
N ARG A 51 11.04 -2.38 -13.01
CA ARG A 51 10.87 -1.37 -14.06
C ARG A 51 11.01 0.04 -13.50
N LEU A 52 10.36 0.32 -12.36
CA LEU A 52 10.40 1.65 -11.75
C LEU A 52 11.81 2.00 -11.30
N LYS A 53 12.55 1.04 -10.77
CA LYS A 53 13.97 1.28 -10.40
C LYS A 53 14.81 1.60 -11.62
N ALA A 54 14.60 0.88 -12.72
CA ALA A 54 15.34 1.11 -13.94
C ALA A 54 15.05 2.49 -14.52
N GLU A 55 13.84 3.00 -14.31
CA GLU A 55 13.43 4.34 -14.75
C GLU A 55 13.88 5.46 -13.81
N GLY A 56 14.51 5.10 -12.69
CA GLY A 56 14.93 6.07 -11.70
C GLY A 56 13.82 6.66 -10.84
N SER A 57 12.71 5.94 -10.74
CA SER A 57 11.56 6.42 -9.97
C SER A 57 11.85 6.48 -8.47
N GLU A 58 11.47 7.58 -7.84
CA GLU A 58 11.63 7.76 -6.40
C GLU A 58 10.66 6.90 -5.58
N VAL A 59 9.61 6.39 -6.21
CA VAL A 59 8.60 5.57 -5.54
C VAL A 59 9.25 4.38 -4.83
N THR A 60 10.20 3.71 -5.52
CA THR A 60 10.86 2.54 -4.94
C THR A 60 11.85 2.91 -3.85
N THR A 61 12.37 4.13 -3.87
CA THR A 61 13.31 4.62 -2.84
C THR A 61 12.61 4.77 -1.48
N ASN A 62 11.34 5.15 -1.50
CA ASN A 62 10.58 5.39 -0.28
C ASN A 62 9.82 4.15 0.21
N CYS A 63 10.12 3.01 -0.37
CA CYS A 63 9.52 1.74 0.02
C CYS A 63 10.19 1.22 1.29
N SER A 64 9.39 0.90 2.31
CA SER A 64 9.87 0.36 3.57
C SER A 64 9.45 -1.09 3.70
N GLN A 65 10.15 -1.86 4.54
CA GLN A 65 9.73 -3.22 4.86
C GLN A 65 9.23 -3.27 6.29
N LEU A 66 8.00 -3.70 6.45
CA LEU A 66 7.33 -3.78 7.75
C LEU A 66 6.72 -5.15 7.95
N LYS A 67 6.62 -5.56 9.21
CA LYS A 67 6.00 -6.84 9.53
C LYS A 67 4.49 -6.73 9.41
N MET A 68 3.90 -7.65 8.64
CA MET A 68 2.46 -7.72 8.44
C MET A 68 2.01 -9.16 8.53
N LEU A 69 0.75 -9.34 8.94
CA LEU A 69 0.17 -10.67 9.08
C LEU A 69 0.04 -11.34 7.71
N ALA A 70 0.59 -12.54 7.59
CA ALA A 70 0.50 -13.35 6.38
C ALA A 70 -0.69 -14.31 6.48
N PRO A 71 -1.14 -14.89 5.34
CA PRO A 71 -2.27 -15.84 5.36
C PRO A 71 -2.06 -17.04 6.26
N ASP A 72 -0.80 -17.42 6.51
CA ASP A 72 -0.49 -18.56 7.38
C ASP A 72 -0.51 -18.21 8.87
N GLY A 73 -0.89 -16.97 9.20
CA GLY A 73 -0.96 -16.51 10.58
C GLY A 73 0.35 -15.99 11.16
N LYS A 74 1.43 -16.03 10.38
CA LYS A 74 2.72 -15.54 10.83
C LYS A 74 2.97 -14.12 10.37
N MET A 75 3.78 -13.40 11.15
CA MET A 75 4.20 -12.05 10.76
C MET A 75 5.39 -12.16 9.81
N ARG A 76 5.30 -11.48 8.68
CA ARG A 76 6.36 -11.50 7.66
C ARG A 76 6.65 -10.09 7.19
N MET A 77 7.90 -9.86 6.80
CA MET A 77 8.31 -8.56 6.25
C MET A 77 7.68 -8.38 4.87
N ARG A 78 7.07 -7.23 4.66
CA ARG A 78 6.40 -6.89 3.39
C ARG A 78 6.72 -5.45 2.99
N ASP A 79 6.77 -5.20 1.70
CA ASP A 79 6.96 -3.86 1.18
C ASP A 79 5.74 -3.01 1.53
N ALA A 80 5.99 -1.81 2.05
CA ALA A 80 4.96 -0.88 2.47
C ALA A 80 5.36 0.53 2.10
N MET A 81 4.37 1.37 1.84
CA MET A 81 4.58 2.77 1.51
C MET A 81 3.56 3.65 2.21
N LYS A 82 3.96 4.89 2.46
CA LYS A 82 3.07 5.91 3.00
C LYS A 82 2.02 6.31 1.95
N THR A 83 0.97 6.96 2.41
CA THR A 83 -0.12 7.42 1.55
C THR A 83 0.38 8.15 0.31
N ARG A 84 1.29 9.10 0.49
CA ARG A 84 1.81 9.90 -0.62
C ARG A 84 2.48 9.04 -1.68
N ASP A 85 3.25 8.06 -1.25
CA ASP A 85 3.99 7.20 -2.19
C ASP A 85 3.07 6.19 -2.86
N ILE A 86 2.04 5.73 -2.17
CA ILE A 86 1.01 4.89 -2.77
C ILE A 86 0.27 5.67 -3.87
N LEU A 87 -0.02 6.96 -3.65
CA LEU A 87 -0.65 7.79 -4.69
C LEU A 87 0.21 7.84 -5.96
N ARG A 88 1.53 7.98 -5.79
CA ARG A 88 2.45 7.95 -6.93
C ARG A 88 2.44 6.59 -7.62
N LEU A 89 2.43 5.52 -6.82
CA LEU A 89 2.41 4.17 -7.35
C LEU A 89 1.16 3.90 -8.19
N VAL A 90 0.01 4.37 -7.73
CA VAL A 90 -1.26 4.20 -8.44
C VAL A 90 -1.19 4.77 -9.86
N GLN A 91 -0.46 5.86 -10.05
CA GLN A 91 -0.30 6.48 -11.36
C GLN A 91 0.47 5.59 -12.34
N SER A 92 1.25 4.65 -11.82
CA SER A 92 2.04 3.72 -12.64
C SER A 92 1.30 2.42 -12.96
N ILE A 93 0.09 2.25 -12.44
CA ILE A 93 -0.70 1.03 -12.62
C ILE A 93 -1.98 1.38 -13.35
N PRO A 94 -2.11 0.99 -14.64
CA PRO A 94 -3.37 1.23 -15.37
C PRO A 94 -4.48 0.40 -14.74
N SER A 95 -5.53 1.06 -14.28
CA SER A 95 -6.65 0.39 -13.62
C SER A 95 -7.90 1.25 -13.67
N PRO A 96 -9.08 0.66 -13.99
CA PRO A 96 -10.33 1.39 -13.89
C PRO A 96 -10.71 1.74 -12.45
N LYS A 97 -10.04 1.12 -11.49
CA LYS A 97 -10.28 1.39 -10.06
C LYS A 97 -9.39 2.48 -9.49
N ALA A 98 -8.51 3.08 -10.31
CA ALA A 98 -7.54 4.06 -9.83
C ALA A 98 -8.21 5.25 -9.15
N GLU A 99 -9.22 5.85 -9.77
CA GLU A 99 -9.87 7.02 -9.20
C GLU A 99 -10.60 6.73 -7.88
N PRO A 100 -11.50 5.71 -7.81
CA PRO A 100 -12.14 5.41 -6.53
C PRO A 100 -11.12 4.98 -5.47
N PHE A 101 -10.05 4.31 -5.87
CA PHE A 101 -9.01 3.92 -4.91
C PHE A 101 -8.29 5.14 -4.33
N LYS A 102 -8.00 6.14 -5.16
CA LYS A 102 -7.36 7.37 -4.67
C LYS A 102 -8.24 8.07 -3.64
N MET A 103 -9.55 8.11 -3.87
CA MET A 103 -10.49 8.72 -2.93
C MET A 103 -10.51 7.95 -1.62
N TRP A 104 -10.57 6.62 -1.70
CA TRP A 104 -10.52 5.77 -0.52
C TRP A 104 -9.21 5.96 0.24
N LEU A 105 -8.10 6.04 -0.48
CA LEU A 105 -6.78 6.20 0.11
C LEU A 105 -6.66 7.53 0.87
N ALA A 106 -7.20 8.59 0.31
CA ALA A 106 -7.17 9.89 0.98
C ALA A 106 -7.88 9.82 2.33
N GLN A 107 -9.02 9.16 2.38
CA GLN A 107 -9.76 8.98 3.61
C GLN A 107 -9.04 8.05 4.58
N ALA A 108 -8.61 6.89 4.09
CA ALA A 108 -7.93 5.89 4.92
C ALA A 108 -6.61 6.44 5.48
N GLY A 109 -5.90 7.23 4.70
CA GLY A 109 -4.63 7.82 5.12
C GLY A 109 -4.79 8.94 6.14
N SER A 110 -5.97 9.56 6.20
CA SER A 110 -6.22 10.64 7.17
C SER A 110 -6.80 10.13 8.49
N GLU A 111 -7.18 8.87 8.59
CA GLU A 111 -7.70 8.30 9.81
C GLU A 111 -6.67 8.45 10.94
N ARG A 112 -7.15 8.66 12.16
CA ARG A 112 -6.35 8.94 13.36
C ARG A 112 -5.68 10.29 13.37
N ARG A 113 -5.29 10.82 12.23
CA ARG A 113 -4.67 12.15 12.18
C ARG A 113 -5.69 13.20 12.55
N ASP A 114 -6.95 12.99 12.15
CA ASP A 114 -8.05 13.89 12.47
C ASP A 114 -8.59 13.68 13.89
N ASP A 115 -8.35 12.51 14.46
CA ASP A 115 -8.84 12.16 15.79
C ASP A 115 -8.13 12.93 16.91
N LYS A 116 -7.09 13.65 16.59
CA LYS A 116 -6.30 14.39 17.59
C LYS A 116 -6.86 15.74 17.92
N GLU A 117 -7.82 16.16 17.18
CA GLU A 117 -8.50 17.43 17.43
C GLU A 117 -9.63 17.21 18.44
#